data_832c4bd412b4abb83e2b73a4ba571d14
#
_entry.id   832c4bd412b4abb83e2b73a4ba571d14
#
_cell.length_a   1.000
_cell.length_b   1.000
_cell.length_c   1.000
_cell.angle_alpha   90.00
_cell.angle_beta   90.00
_cell.angle_gamma   90.00
#
_symmetry.space_group_name_H-M   'P 1'
#
loop_
_entity.id
_entity.type
_entity.pdbx_description
1 polymer ?
#
loop_
_entity_poly.entity_id
_entity_poly.type
_entity_poly.pdbx_seq_one_letter_code
_entity_poly.pdbx_strand_id
1 'polypeptide(L)'
;MKQSLDAMPTPATPESKLIVTQSPFDAFVRKYGTIPRRGVFGYFVHELGRRIVGGHYPVGTTLPNEPDLVEQFGISRTVIREAMKCLAGKGLVEIKTRVGTRVKERSNWHHLDTDVMVWYYETGPSVEIMRAIKDLRLALEPEATARAAARCTEQDIAAIRSAYEDMASSIGDINTNADADLRFHTAIFAATHNMIYSQLIDLIAVGIYANRTLSGLEDIAEGQKRALPFHKAILDAIAARDSEAALQASRRLLESWLMTYDDT
;
A
#
# COMPACT_ATOMS: atom_id res chain seq x y z
N MET A 1 30.66 19.34 -15.39
CA MET A 1 30.59 19.28 -13.91
C MET A 1 30.06 17.89 -13.54
N LYS A 2 30.93 17.00 -13.02
CA LYS A 2 30.52 15.68 -12.50
C LYS A 2 29.84 15.92 -11.17
N GLN A 3 28.54 15.68 -11.10
CA GLN A 3 27.84 15.62 -9.82
C GLN A 3 28.40 14.44 -9.02
N SER A 4 28.80 14.71 -7.79
CA SER A 4 29.28 13.74 -6.81
C SER A 4 28.18 12.68 -6.63
N LEU A 5 28.45 11.45 -7.06
CA LEU A 5 27.66 10.28 -6.74
C LEU A 5 27.96 9.95 -5.27
N ASP A 6 27.02 10.25 -4.38
CA ASP A 6 27.08 9.80 -3.01
C ASP A 6 27.24 8.27 -3.00
N ALA A 7 28.32 7.83 -2.37
CA ALA A 7 28.69 6.43 -2.28
C ALA A 7 27.57 5.64 -1.59
N MET A 8 26.98 4.71 -2.32
CA MET A 8 26.04 3.75 -1.74
C MET A 8 26.74 2.88 -0.70
N PRO A 9 26.07 2.51 0.39
CA PRO A 9 26.60 1.49 1.28
C PRO A 9 26.78 0.20 0.47
N THR A 10 27.98 -0.34 0.51
CA THR A 10 28.34 -1.64 -0.05
C THR A 10 27.31 -2.67 0.41
N PRO A 11 26.79 -3.57 -0.46
CA PRO A 11 25.88 -4.61 -0.01
C PRO A 11 26.59 -5.43 1.06
N ALA A 12 26.06 -5.38 2.28
CA ALA A 12 26.52 -6.23 3.37
C ALA A 12 26.44 -7.69 2.92
N THR A 13 27.50 -8.43 3.17
CA THR A 13 27.56 -9.88 2.94
C THR A 13 26.31 -10.59 3.48
N PRO A 14 25.85 -11.70 2.87
CA PRO A 14 24.55 -12.34 3.15
C PRO A 14 24.37 -12.90 4.58
N GLU A 15 25.27 -12.64 5.49
CA GLU A 15 25.26 -13.18 6.86
C GLU A 15 24.95 -12.17 7.97
N SER A 16 24.65 -10.91 7.67
CA SER A 16 24.08 -10.04 8.70
C SER A 16 22.65 -10.52 8.98
N LYS A 17 22.47 -11.20 10.11
CA LYS A 17 21.18 -11.54 10.70
C LYS A 17 20.25 -10.33 10.57
N LEU A 18 19.36 -10.37 9.58
CA LEU A 18 18.18 -9.52 9.56
C LEU A 18 17.43 -9.78 10.87
N ILE A 19 17.57 -8.88 11.82
CA ILE A 19 16.57 -8.70 12.86
C ILE A 19 15.35 -8.17 12.09
N VAL A 20 14.52 -9.11 11.64
CA VAL A 20 13.22 -8.83 11.06
C VAL A 20 12.35 -8.36 12.23
N THR A 21 12.37 -7.09 12.52
CA THR A 21 11.25 -6.47 13.20
C THR A 21 10.09 -6.65 12.23
N GLN A 22 9.17 -7.55 12.55
CA GLN A 22 7.97 -7.80 11.74
C GLN A 22 7.10 -6.55 11.81
N SER A 23 7.33 -5.61 10.89
CA SER A 23 6.43 -4.49 10.74
C SER A 23 5.14 -4.99 10.06
N PRO A 24 3.97 -4.41 10.31
CA PRO A 24 2.72 -4.73 9.60
C PRO A 24 2.91 -4.62 8.11
N PHE A 25 3.76 -3.68 7.71
CA PHE A 25 4.13 -3.47 6.34
C PHE A 25 4.86 -4.68 5.71
N ASP A 26 5.72 -5.36 6.46
CA ASP A 26 6.38 -6.60 5.96
C ASP A 26 5.37 -7.73 5.75
N ALA A 27 4.33 -7.79 6.57
CA ALA A 27 3.21 -8.72 6.37
C ALA A 27 2.39 -8.32 5.14
N PHE A 28 2.07 -7.03 4.97
CA PHE A 28 1.40 -6.48 3.80
C PHE A 28 2.17 -6.79 2.51
N VAL A 29 3.46 -6.46 2.47
CA VAL A 29 4.31 -6.71 1.30
C VAL A 29 4.44 -8.20 0.99
N ARG A 30 4.57 -9.05 2.01
CA ARG A 30 4.58 -10.52 1.80
C ARG A 30 3.27 -11.04 1.23
N LYS A 31 2.17 -10.44 1.59
CA LYS A 31 0.82 -10.86 1.17
C LYS A 31 0.43 -10.31 -0.20
N TYR A 32 0.78 -9.06 -0.48
CA TYR A 32 0.29 -8.31 -1.63
C TYR A 32 1.37 -7.95 -2.66
N GLY A 33 2.64 -7.92 -2.30
CA GLY A 33 3.72 -7.66 -3.25
C GLY A 33 3.82 -8.78 -4.29
N THR A 34 3.76 -8.41 -5.57
CA THR A 34 3.80 -9.38 -6.68
C THR A 34 5.22 -9.82 -7.01
N ILE A 35 6.21 -9.00 -6.69
CA ILE A 35 7.63 -9.29 -6.93
C ILE A 35 8.24 -9.92 -5.68
N PRO A 36 8.71 -11.18 -5.75
CA PRO A 36 9.41 -11.77 -4.63
C PRO A 36 10.63 -10.93 -4.26
N ARG A 37 10.70 -10.38 -3.05
CA ARG A 37 11.88 -9.64 -2.56
C ARG A 37 13.11 -10.53 -2.34
N ARG A 38 12.95 -11.84 -2.46
CA ARG A 38 14.04 -12.82 -2.37
C ARG A 38 14.72 -12.99 -3.72
N GLY A 39 16.05 -13.07 -3.69
CA GLY A 39 16.88 -13.18 -4.89
C GLY A 39 17.24 -11.84 -5.52
N VAL A 40 18.28 -11.88 -6.32
CA VAL A 40 18.93 -10.69 -6.91
C VAL A 40 17.97 -9.89 -7.80
N PHE A 41 17.13 -10.57 -8.57
CA PHE A 41 16.13 -9.93 -9.43
C PHE A 41 15.12 -9.12 -8.64
N GLY A 42 14.47 -9.76 -7.67
CA GLY A 42 13.42 -9.10 -6.87
C GLY A 42 13.97 -7.93 -6.07
N TYR A 43 15.15 -8.10 -5.46
CA TYR A 43 15.84 -7.01 -4.77
C TYR A 43 16.09 -5.81 -5.69
N PHE A 44 16.63 -6.06 -6.90
CA PHE A 44 16.98 -4.98 -7.83
C PHE A 44 15.74 -4.24 -8.38
N VAL A 45 14.68 -4.98 -8.77
CA VAL A 45 13.42 -4.36 -9.20
C VAL A 45 12.82 -3.50 -8.10
N HIS A 46 12.80 -4.03 -6.88
CA HIS A 46 12.26 -3.33 -5.72
C HIS A 46 13.05 -2.05 -5.43
N GLU A 47 14.37 -2.13 -5.33
CA GLU A 47 15.22 -1.00 -5.00
C GLU A 47 15.15 0.10 -6.08
N LEU A 48 15.17 -0.29 -7.36
CA LEU A 48 15.10 0.67 -8.46
C LEU A 48 13.69 1.29 -8.57
N GLY A 49 12.63 0.49 -8.40
CA GLY A 49 11.24 0.97 -8.39
C GLY A 49 11.00 1.98 -7.27
N ARG A 50 11.44 1.65 -6.06
CA ARG A 50 11.38 2.54 -4.89
C ARG A 50 12.12 3.86 -5.13
N ARG A 51 13.31 3.83 -5.74
CA ARG A 51 14.08 5.05 -6.07
C ARG A 51 13.38 5.91 -7.12
N ILE A 52 12.74 5.30 -8.12
CA ILE A 52 11.98 6.03 -9.13
C ILE A 52 10.76 6.68 -8.49
N VAL A 53 9.97 5.92 -7.75
CA VAL A 53 8.74 6.40 -7.10
C VAL A 53 9.06 7.50 -6.07
N GLY A 54 10.12 7.32 -5.29
CA GLY A 54 10.61 8.31 -4.32
C GLY A 54 11.32 9.53 -4.92
N GLY A 55 11.43 9.60 -6.27
CA GLY A 55 11.97 10.78 -6.96
C GLY A 55 13.50 10.86 -6.99
N HIS A 56 14.23 9.84 -6.54
CA HIS A 56 15.70 9.81 -6.69
C HIS A 56 16.11 9.86 -8.17
N TYR A 57 15.31 9.26 -9.04
CA TYR A 57 15.39 9.44 -10.48
C TYR A 57 14.17 10.26 -10.93
N PRO A 58 14.33 11.58 -11.16
CA PRO A 58 13.22 12.44 -11.56
C PRO A 58 12.57 12.00 -12.88
N VAL A 59 11.29 12.32 -13.02
CA VAL A 59 10.54 12.15 -14.26
C VAL A 59 11.32 12.77 -15.44
N GLY A 60 11.37 12.07 -16.55
CA GLY A 60 12.07 12.50 -17.75
C GLY A 60 13.58 12.30 -17.75
N THR A 61 14.20 11.87 -16.64
CA THR A 61 15.64 11.59 -16.61
C THR A 61 15.96 10.22 -17.19
N THR A 62 17.18 10.07 -17.69
CA THR A 62 17.70 8.77 -18.13
C THR A 62 18.37 8.08 -16.96
N LEU A 63 18.00 6.81 -16.74
CA LEU A 63 18.64 5.95 -15.74
C LEU A 63 20.09 5.65 -16.15
N PRO A 64 20.97 5.27 -15.19
CA PRO A 64 22.31 4.77 -15.49
C PRO A 64 22.23 3.63 -16.53
N ASN A 65 23.24 3.53 -17.39
CA ASN A 65 23.28 2.51 -18.41
C ASN A 65 23.52 1.11 -17.82
N GLU A 66 23.28 0.05 -18.60
CA GLU A 66 23.43 -1.34 -18.12
C GLU A 66 24.82 -1.63 -17.53
N PRO A 67 25.95 -1.22 -18.15
CA PRO A 67 27.28 -1.39 -17.54
C PRO A 67 27.43 -0.73 -16.19
N ASP A 68 26.95 0.50 -16.03
CA ASP A 68 27.02 1.23 -14.76
C ASP A 68 26.20 0.52 -13.67
N LEU A 69 25.01 0.01 -14.02
CA LEU A 69 24.18 -0.75 -13.09
C LEU A 69 24.80 -2.11 -12.72
N VAL A 70 25.47 -2.78 -13.68
CA VAL A 70 26.24 -4.01 -13.38
C VAL A 70 27.33 -3.72 -12.36
N GLU A 71 28.10 -2.63 -12.55
CA GLU A 71 29.16 -2.24 -11.64
C GLU A 71 28.59 -1.86 -10.27
N GLN A 72 27.53 -1.05 -10.26
CA GLN A 72 26.92 -0.53 -9.03
C GLN A 72 26.28 -1.62 -8.15
N PHE A 73 25.58 -2.58 -8.76
CA PHE A 73 24.80 -3.59 -8.03
C PHE A 73 25.45 -4.98 -8.01
N GLY A 74 26.52 -5.21 -8.74
CA GLY A 74 27.21 -6.51 -8.82
C GLY A 74 26.35 -7.62 -9.44
N ILE A 75 25.40 -7.29 -10.32
CA ILE A 75 24.42 -8.22 -10.90
C ILE A 75 24.60 -8.37 -12.40
N SER A 76 24.11 -9.48 -12.96
CA SER A 76 24.28 -9.76 -14.39
C SER A 76 23.44 -8.83 -15.28
N ARG A 77 23.92 -8.57 -16.50
CA ARG A 77 23.17 -7.80 -17.52
C ARG A 77 21.80 -8.38 -17.82
N THR A 78 21.67 -9.72 -17.79
CA THR A 78 20.39 -10.39 -18.03
C THR A 78 19.37 -10.02 -16.95
N VAL A 79 19.76 -10.03 -15.67
CA VAL A 79 18.91 -9.63 -14.56
C VAL A 79 18.48 -8.17 -14.70
N ILE A 80 19.41 -7.26 -15.04
CA ILE A 80 19.11 -5.84 -15.24
C ILE A 80 18.06 -5.66 -16.34
N ARG A 81 18.24 -6.31 -17.50
CA ARG A 81 17.31 -6.21 -18.63
C ARG A 81 15.91 -6.69 -18.29
N GLU A 82 15.80 -7.82 -17.60
CA GLU A 82 14.51 -8.34 -17.17
C GLU A 82 13.85 -7.41 -16.13
N ALA A 83 14.63 -6.85 -15.22
CA ALA A 83 14.14 -5.86 -14.26
C ALA A 83 13.64 -4.58 -14.96
N MET A 84 14.37 -4.08 -15.96
CA MET A 84 13.92 -2.93 -16.76
C MET A 84 12.61 -3.21 -17.48
N LYS A 85 12.42 -4.41 -18.05
CA LYS A 85 11.15 -4.81 -18.66
C LYS A 85 10.03 -4.86 -17.63
N CYS A 86 10.30 -5.38 -16.44
CA CYS A 86 9.33 -5.41 -15.34
C CYS A 86 8.87 -3.99 -14.97
N LEU A 87 9.82 -3.05 -14.77
CA LEU A 87 9.50 -1.65 -14.46
C LEU A 87 8.80 -0.93 -15.63
N ALA A 88 9.15 -1.28 -16.88
CA ALA A 88 8.44 -0.78 -18.06
C ALA A 88 7.00 -1.32 -18.12
N GLY A 89 6.76 -2.58 -17.75
CA GLY A 89 5.43 -3.16 -17.60
C GLY A 89 4.57 -2.47 -16.55
N LYS A 90 5.19 -1.87 -15.52
CA LYS A 90 4.51 -1.06 -14.50
C LYS A 90 4.35 0.42 -14.92
N GLY A 91 4.75 0.77 -16.14
CA GLY A 91 4.63 2.13 -16.67
C GLY A 91 5.68 3.12 -16.16
N LEU A 92 6.63 2.71 -15.30
CA LEU A 92 7.59 3.60 -14.66
C LEU A 92 8.68 4.10 -15.60
N VAL A 93 9.08 3.27 -16.55
CA VAL A 93 10.18 3.59 -17.47
C VAL A 93 9.84 3.24 -18.92
N GLU A 94 10.57 3.87 -19.85
CA GLU A 94 10.55 3.58 -21.27
C GLU A 94 11.96 3.15 -21.71
N ILE A 95 12.06 2.00 -22.38
CA ILE A 95 13.32 1.48 -22.89
C ILE A 95 13.43 1.88 -24.37
N LYS A 96 14.40 2.75 -24.71
CA LYS A 96 14.66 3.18 -26.10
C LYS A 96 16.00 2.65 -26.57
N THR A 97 15.98 1.93 -27.67
CA THR A 97 17.21 1.43 -28.32
C THR A 97 18.16 2.60 -28.61
N ARG A 98 19.42 2.47 -28.22
CA ARG A 98 20.50 3.47 -28.41
C ARG A 98 20.36 4.76 -27.60
N VAL A 99 19.24 4.98 -26.92
CA VAL A 99 19.00 6.18 -26.07
C VAL A 99 19.15 5.84 -24.59
N GLY A 100 18.79 4.62 -24.22
CA GLY A 100 18.79 4.16 -22.82
C GLY A 100 17.37 4.03 -22.23
N THR A 101 17.30 3.84 -20.94
CA THR A 101 16.05 3.72 -20.20
C THR A 101 15.71 5.05 -19.54
N ARG A 102 14.52 5.59 -19.80
CA ARG A 102 14.08 6.89 -19.30
C ARG A 102 12.88 6.73 -18.35
N VAL A 103 12.86 7.50 -17.26
CA VAL A 103 11.70 7.58 -16.35
C VAL A 103 10.56 8.30 -17.06
N LYS A 104 9.37 7.67 -17.07
CA LYS A 104 8.17 8.23 -17.71
C LYS A 104 7.47 9.24 -16.82
N GLU A 105 6.60 10.06 -17.43
CA GLU A 105 5.69 10.93 -16.70
C GLU A 105 4.79 10.13 -15.75
N ARG A 106 4.49 10.68 -14.57
CA ARG A 106 3.69 10.01 -13.53
C ARG A 106 2.32 9.56 -14.05
N SER A 107 1.70 10.31 -14.96
CA SER A 107 0.44 9.94 -15.60
C SER A 107 0.46 8.62 -16.38
N ASN A 108 1.67 8.11 -16.69
CA ASN A 108 1.85 6.81 -17.36
C ASN A 108 2.08 5.66 -16.39
N TRP A 109 2.28 5.95 -15.11
CA TRP A 109 2.55 4.91 -14.11
C TRP A 109 1.28 4.13 -13.80
N HIS A 110 1.42 2.84 -13.58
CA HIS A 110 0.29 2.01 -13.16
C HIS A 110 0.12 2.14 -11.64
N HIS A 111 -0.50 3.25 -11.23
CA HIS A 111 -0.66 3.62 -9.81
C HIS A 111 -1.38 2.56 -8.97
N LEU A 112 -2.25 1.74 -9.58
CA LEU A 112 -2.97 0.67 -8.91
C LEU A 112 -2.21 -0.67 -8.90
N ASP A 113 -1.00 -0.72 -9.47
CA ASP A 113 -0.12 -1.87 -9.34
C ASP A 113 0.37 -1.98 -7.89
N THR A 114 0.27 -3.17 -7.31
CA THR A 114 0.53 -3.39 -5.88
C THR A 114 1.97 -3.06 -5.49
N ASP A 115 2.95 -3.36 -6.37
CA ASP A 115 4.35 -3.01 -6.07
C ASP A 115 4.57 -1.49 -6.12
N VAL A 116 3.91 -0.77 -7.05
CA VAL A 116 3.97 0.70 -7.13
C VAL A 116 3.35 1.32 -5.87
N MET A 117 2.22 0.78 -5.40
CA MET A 117 1.58 1.21 -4.15
C MET A 117 2.49 0.97 -2.94
N VAL A 118 3.17 -0.19 -2.88
CA VAL A 118 4.17 -0.50 -1.86
C VAL A 118 5.30 0.52 -1.86
N TRP A 119 5.82 0.89 -3.03
CA TRP A 119 6.89 1.87 -3.14
C TRP A 119 6.46 3.28 -2.73
N TYR A 120 5.22 3.69 -3.01
CA TYR A 120 4.67 4.93 -2.45
C TYR A 120 4.70 4.93 -0.92
N TYR A 121 4.25 3.83 -0.32
CA TYR A 121 4.26 3.72 1.13
C TYR A 121 5.69 3.81 1.70
N GLU A 122 6.65 3.07 1.14
CA GLU A 122 8.03 3.01 1.61
C GLU A 122 8.81 4.32 1.45
N THR A 123 8.46 5.11 0.47
CA THR A 123 9.13 6.40 0.21
C THR A 123 8.50 7.55 0.99
N GLY A 124 7.45 7.29 1.75
CA GLY A 124 6.61 8.30 2.37
C GLY A 124 5.63 8.87 1.32
N PRO A 125 4.37 8.47 1.34
CA PRO A 125 3.41 8.92 0.33
C PRO A 125 3.24 10.44 0.42
N SER A 126 3.25 11.09 -0.75
CA SER A 126 2.95 12.51 -0.83
C SER A 126 1.49 12.78 -0.45
N VAL A 127 1.18 13.98 0.01
CA VAL A 127 -0.19 14.43 0.31
C VAL A 127 -1.11 14.19 -0.90
N GLU A 128 -0.61 14.42 -2.13
CA GLU A 128 -1.34 14.16 -3.37
C GLU A 128 -1.76 12.69 -3.49
N ILE A 129 -0.85 11.75 -3.27
CA ILE A 129 -1.15 10.30 -3.32
C ILE A 129 -2.13 9.91 -2.22
N MET A 130 -1.98 10.46 -1.01
CA MET A 130 -2.90 10.17 0.09
C MET A 130 -4.32 10.69 -0.18
N ARG A 131 -4.44 11.88 -0.76
CA ARG A 131 -5.74 12.42 -1.21
C ARG A 131 -6.36 11.54 -2.29
N ALA A 132 -5.60 11.14 -3.30
CA ALA A 132 -6.10 10.27 -4.37
C ALA A 132 -6.58 8.89 -3.85
N ILE A 133 -5.82 8.28 -2.92
CA ILE A 133 -6.23 7.01 -2.28
C ILE A 133 -7.52 7.22 -1.47
N LYS A 134 -7.64 8.33 -0.73
CA LYS A 134 -8.83 8.66 0.04
C LYS A 134 -10.06 8.86 -0.85
N ASP A 135 -9.93 9.61 -1.94
CA ASP A 135 -11.02 9.82 -2.90
C ASP A 135 -11.51 8.49 -3.47
N LEU A 136 -10.57 7.59 -3.78
CA LEU A 136 -10.89 6.23 -4.22
C LEU A 136 -11.66 5.46 -3.14
N ARG A 137 -11.20 5.50 -1.89
CA ARG A 137 -11.85 4.83 -0.75
C ARG A 137 -13.27 5.36 -0.52
N LEU A 138 -13.47 6.68 -0.55
CA LEU A 138 -14.79 7.32 -0.44
C LEU A 138 -15.75 6.92 -1.56
N ALA A 139 -15.23 6.65 -2.75
CA ALA A 139 -16.04 6.17 -3.88
C ALA A 139 -16.40 4.68 -3.78
N LEU A 140 -15.55 3.85 -3.15
CA LEU A 140 -15.69 2.40 -3.18
C LEU A 140 -16.26 1.79 -1.88
N GLU A 141 -15.73 2.20 -0.72
CA GLU A 141 -16.05 1.52 0.54
C GLU A 141 -17.49 1.70 1.01
N PRO A 142 -18.12 2.89 0.94
CA PRO A 142 -19.52 3.03 1.33
C PRO A 142 -20.45 2.14 0.51
N GLU A 143 -20.24 2.10 -0.81
CA GLU A 143 -21.01 1.22 -1.70
C GLU A 143 -20.76 -0.27 -1.46
N ALA A 144 -19.50 -0.65 -1.19
CA ALA A 144 -19.18 -2.04 -0.80
C ALA A 144 -19.88 -2.42 0.49
N THR A 145 -19.87 -1.53 1.49
CA THR A 145 -20.49 -1.73 2.80
C THR A 145 -22.02 -1.89 2.70
N ALA A 146 -22.68 -1.04 1.89
CA ALA A 146 -24.11 -1.16 1.63
C ALA A 146 -24.47 -2.51 0.96
N ARG A 147 -23.66 -2.93 -0.01
CA ARG A 147 -23.84 -4.22 -0.70
C ARG A 147 -23.60 -5.41 0.23
N ALA A 148 -22.61 -5.30 1.12
CA ALA A 148 -22.37 -6.28 2.17
C ALA A 148 -23.58 -6.42 3.08
N ALA A 149 -24.16 -5.32 3.56
CA ALA A 149 -25.37 -5.33 4.38
C ALA A 149 -26.54 -6.05 3.68
N ALA A 150 -26.73 -5.81 2.37
CA ALA A 150 -27.79 -6.42 1.58
C ALA A 150 -27.59 -7.93 1.33
N ARG A 151 -26.34 -8.43 1.34
CA ARG A 151 -25.99 -9.77 0.83
C ARG A 151 -25.35 -10.70 1.85
N CYS A 152 -24.90 -10.16 2.99
CA CYS A 152 -24.14 -10.91 3.97
C CYS A 152 -24.91 -12.14 4.51
N THR A 153 -24.19 -13.20 4.75
CA THR A 153 -24.60 -14.35 5.52
C THR A 153 -24.29 -14.17 7.00
N GLU A 154 -24.82 -15.03 7.86
CA GLU A 154 -24.44 -15.02 9.30
C GLU A 154 -22.94 -15.30 9.49
N GLN A 155 -22.33 -16.09 8.61
CA GLN A 155 -20.91 -16.36 8.62
C GLN A 155 -20.08 -15.11 8.29
N ASP A 156 -20.54 -14.29 7.34
CA ASP A 156 -19.89 -13.02 7.01
C ASP A 156 -19.97 -12.05 8.20
N ILE A 157 -21.13 -11.93 8.83
CA ILE A 157 -21.32 -11.11 10.02
C ILE A 157 -20.37 -11.56 11.15
N ALA A 158 -20.25 -12.87 11.37
CA ALA A 158 -19.34 -13.42 12.36
C ALA A 158 -17.85 -13.07 12.05
N ALA A 159 -17.45 -13.14 10.79
CA ALA A 159 -16.10 -12.78 10.36
C ALA A 159 -15.80 -11.28 10.57
N ILE A 160 -16.74 -10.40 10.19
CA ILE A 160 -16.63 -8.95 10.41
C ILE A 160 -16.56 -8.63 11.90
N ARG A 161 -17.39 -9.28 12.72
CA ARG A 161 -17.41 -9.12 14.18
C ARG A 161 -16.08 -9.54 14.82
N SER A 162 -15.56 -10.71 14.44
CA SER A 162 -14.27 -11.19 14.95
C SER A 162 -13.13 -10.21 14.64
N ALA A 163 -13.06 -9.66 13.43
CA ALA A 163 -12.06 -8.67 13.05
C ALA A 163 -12.23 -7.36 13.85
N TYR A 164 -13.46 -6.92 14.13
CA TYR A 164 -13.73 -5.78 14.99
C TYR A 164 -13.27 -6.03 16.45
N GLU A 165 -13.54 -7.20 16.99
CA GLU A 165 -13.13 -7.57 18.36
C GLU A 165 -11.61 -7.62 18.49
N ASP A 166 -10.91 -8.16 17.47
CA ASP A 166 -9.45 -8.14 17.40
C ASP A 166 -8.91 -6.71 17.34
N MET A 167 -9.56 -5.82 16.60
CA MET A 167 -9.19 -4.40 16.52
C MET A 167 -9.38 -3.72 17.88
N ALA A 168 -10.49 -3.98 18.56
CA ALA A 168 -10.79 -3.42 19.89
C ALA A 168 -9.79 -3.91 20.96
N SER A 169 -9.36 -5.16 20.89
CA SER A 169 -8.42 -5.75 21.87
C SER A 169 -6.96 -5.37 21.62
N SER A 170 -6.63 -4.84 20.43
CA SER A 170 -5.27 -4.51 20.02
C SER A 170 -4.95 -3.01 20.04
N ILE A 171 -5.76 -2.20 20.73
CA ILE A 171 -5.50 -0.77 20.89
C ILE A 171 -4.13 -0.57 21.57
N GLY A 172 -3.29 0.30 20.98
CA GLY A 172 -1.92 0.54 21.39
C GLY A 172 -0.87 -0.32 20.69
N ASP A 173 -1.25 -1.45 20.08
CA ASP A 173 -0.39 -2.24 19.21
C ASP A 173 -0.66 -1.87 17.74
N ILE A 174 0.24 -1.09 17.16
CA ILE A 174 0.11 -0.59 15.79
C ILE A 174 -0.05 -1.74 14.80
N ASN A 175 0.73 -2.78 14.99
CA ASN A 175 0.87 -3.88 14.05
C ASN A 175 -0.37 -4.76 14.05
N THR A 176 -0.72 -5.27 15.21
CA THR A 176 -1.89 -6.14 15.39
C THR A 176 -3.17 -5.41 15.05
N ASN A 177 -3.27 -4.11 15.41
CA ASN A 177 -4.45 -3.31 15.12
C ASN A 177 -4.61 -3.01 13.62
N ALA A 178 -3.52 -2.69 12.89
CA ALA A 178 -3.58 -2.48 11.46
C ALA A 178 -3.97 -3.75 10.70
N ASP A 179 -3.48 -4.92 11.12
CA ASP A 179 -3.89 -6.20 10.55
C ASP A 179 -5.36 -6.52 10.83
N ALA A 180 -5.88 -6.18 12.02
CA ALA A 180 -7.28 -6.36 12.36
C ALA A 180 -8.17 -5.41 11.55
N ASP A 181 -7.78 -4.16 11.39
CA ASP A 181 -8.46 -3.16 10.56
C ASP A 181 -8.55 -3.63 9.10
N LEU A 182 -7.43 -4.10 8.52
CA LEU A 182 -7.44 -4.66 7.18
C LEU A 182 -8.35 -5.90 7.06
N ARG A 183 -8.34 -6.79 8.07
CA ARG A 183 -9.24 -7.96 8.09
C ARG A 183 -10.71 -7.55 8.16
N PHE A 184 -11.03 -6.50 8.90
CA PHE A 184 -12.39 -5.95 8.97
C PHE A 184 -12.88 -5.50 7.60
N HIS A 185 -12.10 -4.65 6.91
CA HIS A 185 -12.45 -4.20 5.56
C HIS A 185 -12.47 -5.35 4.55
N THR A 186 -11.51 -6.30 4.64
CA THR A 186 -11.49 -7.50 3.78
C THR A 186 -12.76 -8.32 3.94
N ALA A 187 -13.23 -8.53 5.17
CA ALA A 187 -14.46 -9.27 5.43
C ALA A 187 -15.70 -8.55 4.87
N ILE A 188 -15.78 -7.22 4.95
CA ILE A 188 -16.85 -6.43 4.33
C ILE A 188 -16.86 -6.61 2.80
N PHE A 189 -15.69 -6.50 2.15
CA PHE A 189 -15.58 -6.65 0.70
C PHE A 189 -15.94 -8.08 0.27
N ALA A 190 -15.57 -9.09 1.03
CA ALA A 190 -15.94 -10.48 0.79
C ALA A 190 -17.48 -10.68 0.94
N ALA A 191 -18.11 -10.06 1.95
CA ALA A 191 -19.55 -10.13 2.20
C ALA A 191 -20.40 -9.47 1.10
N THR A 192 -19.80 -8.76 0.15
CA THR A 192 -20.48 -8.31 -1.07
C THR A 192 -20.85 -9.48 -1.99
N HIS A 193 -20.23 -10.64 -1.81
CA HIS A 193 -20.31 -11.80 -2.70
C HIS A 193 -20.08 -11.46 -4.18
N ASN A 194 -19.15 -10.51 -4.42
CA ASN A 194 -18.71 -10.09 -5.74
C ASN A 194 -17.18 -10.19 -5.82
N MET A 195 -16.69 -11.10 -6.67
CA MET A 195 -15.26 -11.38 -6.81
C MET A 195 -14.42 -10.13 -7.19
N ILE A 196 -15.00 -9.17 -7.90
CA ILE A 196 -14.29 -7.94 -8.30
C ILE A 196 -14.11 -7.04 -7.08
N TYR A 197 -15.14 -6.88 -6.23
CA TYR A 197 -14.99 -6.13 -4.99
C TYR A 197 -13.92 -6.73 -4.09
N SER A 198 -13.86 -8.06 -3.96
CA SER A 198 -12.85 -8.73 -3.15
C SER A 198 -11.40 -8.49 -3.61
N GLN A 199 -11.20 -8.18 -4.90
CA GLN A 199 -9.87 -7.83 -5.41
C GLN A 199 -9.50 -6.35 -5.19
N LEU A 200 -10.48 -5.47 -4.96
CA LEU A 200 -10.22 -4.05 -4.72
C LEU A 200 -9.63 -3.78 -3.33
N ILE A 201 -9.66 -4.78 -2.43
CA ILE A 201 -9.10 -4.63 -1.08
C ILE A 201 -7.61 -4.29 -1.09
N ASP A 202 -6.87 -4.78 -2.09
CA ASP A 202 -5.43 -4.53 -2.21
C ASP A 202 -5.13 -3.02 -2.37
N LEU A 203 -6.03 -2.30 -3.04
CA LEU A 203 -5.93 -0.85 -3.21
C LEU A 203 -6.19 -0.09 -1.90
N ILE A 204 -7.09 -0.62 -1.08
CA ILE A 204 -7.50 -0.02 0.19
C ILE A 204 -6.46 -0.28 1.28
N ALA A 205 -5.83 -1.45 1.23
CA ALA A 205 -4.85 -1.89 2.20
C ALA A 205 -3.71 -0.87 2.36
N VAL A 206 -3.19 -0.33 1.25
CA VAL A 206 -2.15 0.72 1.30
C VAL A 206 -2.63 1.96 2.06
N GLY A 207 -3.88 2.38 1.84
CA GLY A 207 -4.46 3.52 2.54
C GLY A 207 -4.58 3.28 4.05
N ILE A 208 -4.96 2.06 4.47
CA ILE A 208 -5.05 1.66 5.87
C ILE A 208 -3.67 1.75 6.53
N TYR A 209 -2.64 1.16 5.92
CA TYR A 209 -1.29 1.19 6.47
C TYR A 209 -0.64 2.58 6.43
N ALA A 210 -0.80 3.32 5.34
CA ALA A 210 -0.22 4.65 5.19
C ALA A 210 -0.78 5.66 6.20
N ASN A 211 -2.07 5.60 6.47
CA ASN A 211 -2.68 6.45 7.49
C ASN A 211 -2.04 6.30 8.87
N ARG A 212 -1.66 5.08 9.22
CA ARG A 212 -1.01 4.76 10.49
C ARG A 212 0.40 5.33 10.62
N THR A 213 1.10 5.46 9.52
CA THR A 213 2.50 5.95 9.48
C THR A 213 2.57 7.47 9.53
N LEU A 214 1.57 8.16 8.96
CA LEU A 214 1.54 9.61 8.85
C LEU A 214 0.89 10.30 10.06
N SER A 215 0.15 9.56 10.88
CA SER A 215 -0.59 10.10 12.05
C SER A 215 0.30 10.50 13.23
N GLY A 216 1.60 10.71 13.06
CA GLY A 216 2.52 11.10 14.14
C GLY A 216 2.44 10.15 15.35
N LEU A 217 3.55 9.62 15.82
CA LEU A 217 3.60 8.55 16.83
C LEU A 217 3.02 8.93 18.21
N GLU A 218 2.70 10.19 18.47
CA GLU A 218 2.39 10.65 19.84
C GLU A 218 1.03 10.22 20.36
N ASP A 219 0.09 9.75 19.49
CA ASP A 219 -1.24 9.36 19.98
C ASP A 219 -1.94 8.26 19.15
N ILE A 220 -1.22 7.21 18.80
CA ILE A 220 -1.77 6.08 18.01
C ILE A 220 -2.95 5.43 18.73
N ALA A 221 -2.81 5.19 20.04
CA ALA A 221 -3.86 4.55 20.81
C ALA A 221 -5.14 5.41 20.85
N GLU A 222 -5.02 6.73 20.95
CA GLU A 222 -6.16 7.63 20.92
C GLU A 222 -6.81 7.70 19.52
N GLY A 223 -6.01 7.71 18.47
CA GLY A 223 -6.51 7.60 17.10
C GLY A 223 -7.30 6.31 16.87
N GLN A 224 -6.78 5.17 17.35
CA GLN A 224 -7.45 3.88 17.30
C GLN A 224 -8.75 3.88 18.11
N LYS A 225 -8.76 4.42 19.33
CA LYS A 225 -9.96 4.56 20.16
C LYS A 225 -11.01 5.43 19.50
N ARG A 226 -10.62 6.55 18.87
CA ARG A 226 -11.56 7.43 18.15
C ARG A 226 -12.19 6.75 16.93
N ALA A 227 -11.45 5.90 16.21
CA ALA A 227 -11.95 5.20 15.03
C ALA A 227 -12.91 4.05 15.38
N LEU A 228 -12.73 3.42 16.54
CA LEU A 228 -13.44 2.20 16.92
C LEU A 228 -14.98 2.34 16.93
N PRO A 229 -15.59 3.43 17.44
CA PRO A 229 -17.04 3.63 17.35
C PRO A 229 -17.60 3.68 15.93
N PHE A 230 -16.83 4.21 14.97
CA PHE A 230 -17.25 4.24 13.57
C PHE A 230 -17.24 2.83 12.96
N HIS A 231 -16.24 2.00 13.26
CA HIS A 231 -16.21 0.59 12.84
C HIS A 231 -17.36 -0.20 13.47
N LYS A 232 -17.69 0.09 14.75
CA LYS A 232 -18.86 -0.52 15.42
C LYS A 232 -20.16 -0.18 14.70
N ALA A 233 -20.33 1.08 14.30
CA ALA A 233 -21.54 1.51 13.59
C ALA A 233 -21.68 0.80 12.24
N ILE A 234 -20.57 0.55 11.54
CA ILE A 234 -20.56 -0.24 10.29
C ILE A 234 -21.01 -1.69 10.57
N LEU A 235 -20.39 -2.34 11.55
CA LEU A 235 -20.74 -3.70 11.94
C LEU A 235 -22.24 -3.83 12.31
N ASP A 236 -22.74 -2.88 13.12
CA ASP A 236 -24.14 -2.91 13.58
C ASP A 236 -25.12 -2.73 12.41
N ALA A 237 -24.83 -1.82 11.48
CA ALA A 237 -25.65 -1.59 10.30
C ALA A 237 -25.65 -2.82 9.36
N ILE A 238 -24.49 -3.47 9.15
CA ILE A 238 -24.40 -4.72 8.37
C ILE A 238 -25.19 -5.84 9.05
N ALA A 239 -25.05 -6.00 10.36
CA ALA A 239 -25.76 -7.02 11.13
C ALA A 239 -27.28 -6.81 11.12
N ALA A 240 -27.72 -5.54 11.09
CA ALA A 240 -29.13 -5.18 10.93
C ALA A 240 -29.61 -5.28 9.46
N ARG A 241 -28.73 -5.59 8.50
CA ARG A 241 -29.01 -5.61 7.05
C ARG A 241 -29.55 -4.27 6.51
N ASP A 242 -29.19 -3.16 7.17
CA ASP A 242 -29.55 -1.81 6.78
C ASP A 242 -28.47 -1.22 5.86
N SER A 243 -28.73 -1.32 4.55
CA SER A 243 -27.79 -0.88 3.52
C SER A 243 -27.52 0.63 3.56
N GLU A 244 -28.55 1.44 3.86
CA GLU A 244 -28.38 2.90 3.92
C GLU A 244 -27.58 3.31 5.15
N ALA A 245 -27.90 2.76 6.32
CA ALA A 245 -27.14 3.01 7.54
C ALA A 245 -25.67 2.54 7.39
N ALA A 246 -25.45 1.41 6.72
CA ALA A 246 -24.11 0.85 6.46
C ALA A 246 -23.29 1.78 5.55
N LEU A 247 -23.88 2.29 4.47
CA LEU A 247 -23.28 3.29 3.58
C LEU A 247 -22.85 4.55 4.35
N GLN A 248 -23.78 5.11 5.12
CA GLN A 248 -23.54 6.33 5.89
C GLN A 248 -22.50 6.12 7.00
N ALA A 249 -22.49 4.97 7.65
CA ALA A 249 -21.49 4.65 8.68
C ALA A 249 -20.08 4.56 8.07
N SER A 250 -19.92 3.89 6.93
CA SER A 250 -18.64 3.80 6.22
C SER A 250 -18.15 5.17 5.75
N ARG A 251 -19.05 6.00 5.22
CA ARG A 251 -18.70 7.37 4.79
C ARG A 251 -18.19 8.19 5.97
N ARG A 252 -18.89 8.17 7.12
CA ARG A 252 -18.46 8.89 8.33
C ARG A 252 -17.09 8.42 8.84
N LEU A 253 -16.79 7.12 8.78
CA LEU A 253 -15.47 6.61 9.13
C LEU A 253 -14.41 7.29 8.27
N LEU A 254 -14.57 7.29 6.95
CA LEU A 254 -13.60 7.85 6.01
C LEU A 254 -13.48 9.38 6.13
N GLU A 255 -14.59 10.07 6.36
CA GLU A 255 -14.61 11.52 6.58
C GLU A 255 -13.95 11.92 7.90
N SER A 256 -14.02 11.09 8.94
CA SER A 256 -13.33 11.35 10.22
C SER A 256 -11.82 11.44 10.07
N TRP A 257 -11.26 10.88 8.99
CA TRP A 257 -9.84 10.95 8.64
C TRP A 257 -9.47 12.21 7.84
N LEU A 258 -10.48 12.96 7.37
CA LEU A 258 -10.30 14.20 6.60
C LEU A 258 -9.62 15.29 7.41
N MET A 259 -9.90 15.36 8.70
CA MET A 259 -9.42 16.41 9.59
C MET A 259 -7.89 16.38 9.80
N THR A 260 -7.20 15.32 9.37
CA THR A 260 -5.76 15.14 9.59
C THR A 260 -4.88 15.63 8.43
N TYR A 261 -5.43 15.80 7.23
CA TYR A 261 -4.64 16.09 6.00
C TYR A 261 -5.00 17.41 5.30
N ASP A 262 -6.08 18.07 5.68
CA ASP A 262 -6.50 19.32 5.05
C ASP A 262 -5.94 20.57 5.76
N ASP A 263 -5.35 20.43 6.96
CA ASP A 263 -4.82 21.53 7.77
C ASP A 263 -3.29 21.75 7.60
N THR A 264 -2.62 21.07 6.64
CA THR A 264 -1.21 21.28 6.28
C THR A 264 -1.08 21.57 4.79
#